data_d8ea5a95264a214bc3c634d9254ce4a6
#
_entry.id   d8ea5a95264a214bc3c634d9254ce4a6
#
_cell.length_a   1.000
_cell.length_b   1.000
_cell.length_c   1.000
_cell.angle_alpha   90.00
_cell.angle_beta   90.00
_cell.angle_gamma   90.00
#
_symmetry.space_group_name_H-M   'P 1'
#
loop_
_entity.id
_entity.type
_entity.pdbx_description
1 polymer ?
#
loop_
_entity_poly.entity_id
_entity_poly.type
_entity_poly.pdbx_seq_one_letter_code
_entity_poly.pdbx_strand_id
1 'polypeptide(L)'
;MNLSPSTGYKWAECPDTGSASGISNPLDRALDLHKATNDPRVVRWLCEQSGGFFVKNSAPTLVDGKEQKLAPATSKVVKQFADLLSTVAEAASDSKINPKEAKHIRQEWEKLKRAAEGYVKCCEEGNFKQLNRDLKK
;
A
#
# COMPACT_ATOMS: atom_id res chain seq x y z
N MET A 1 11.77 20.84 -16.20
CA MET A 1 11.14 20.58 -17.51
C MET A 1 9.96 21.52 -17.67
N ASN A 2 10.00 22.45 -18.63
CA ASN A 2 8.83 23.25 -18.96
C ASN A 2 7.98 22.45 -19.97
N LEU A 3 7.00 21.73 -19.47
CA LEU A 3 6.00 21.06 -20.30
C LEU A 3 4.99 22.09 -20.76
N SER A 4 4.66 22.12 -22.05
CA SER A 4 3.59 22.97 -22.53
C SER A 4 2.24 22.47 -21.97
N PRO A 5 1.28 23.37 -21.66
CA PRO A 5 -0.05 22.95 -21.20
C PRO A 5 -0.74 21.98 -22.14
N SER A 6 -0.57 22.17 -23.46
CA SER A 6 -1.11 21.28 -24.48
C SER A 6 -0.60 19.83 -24.39
N THR A 7 0.64 19.63 -23.96
CA THR A 7 1.20 18.28 -23.76
C THR A 7 0.55 17.59 -22.56
N GLY A 8 0.28 18.33 -21.48
CA GLY A 8 -0.42 17.80 -20.31
C GLY A 8 -1.85 17.35 -20.64
N TYR A 9 -2.57 18.13 -21.41
CA TYR A 9 -3.92 17.77 -21.88
C TYR A 9 -3.92 16.51 -22.74
N LYS A 10 -2.96 16.38 -23.67
CA LYS A 10 -2.82 15.19 -24.54
C LYS A 10 -2.53 13.91 -23.76
N TRP A 11 -1.84 14.00 -22.62
CA TRP A 11 -1.59 12.85 -21.75
C TRP A 11 -2.82 12.47 -20.92
N ALA A 12 -3.74 13.42 -20.69
CA ALA A 12 -4.98 13.18 -19.95
C ALA A 12 -6.12 12.63 -20.84
N GLU A 13 -5.93 12.62 -22.18
CA GLU A 13 -6.91 12.04 -23.10
C GLU A 13 -7.00 10.52 -22.91
N CYS A 14 -8.24 10.02 -22.85
CA CYS A 14 -8.48 8.59 -22.77
C CYS A 14 -8.06 7.90 -24.10
N PRO A 15 -7.24 6.84 -24.08
CA PRO A 15 -6.77 6.18 -25.29
C PRO A 15 -7.88 5.55 -26.13
N ASP A 16 -9.06 5.29 -25.55
CA ASP A 16 -10.19 4.63 -26.21
C ASP A 16 -11.08 5.58 -27.04
N THR A 17 -10.85 6.89 -26.97
CA THR A 17 -11.54 7.84 -27.85
C THR A 17 -10.72 7.98 -29.12
N GLY A 18 -11.28 7.57 -30.28
CA GLY A 18 -10.62 7.59 -31.61
C GLY A 18 -10.02 8.92 -32.06
N SER A 19 -9.93 9.92 -31.19
CA SER A 19 -9.25 11.21 -31.30
C SER A 19 -7.93 11.29 -30.55
N ALA A 20 -7.49 10.20 -29.93
CA ALA A 20 -6.25 10.20 -29.15
C ALA A 20 -5.04 10.55 -30.03
N SER A 21 -4.24 11.51 -29.59
CA SER A 21 -3.08 12.06 -30.33
C SER A 21 -1.93 11.05 -30.55
N GLY A 22 -2.10 9.80 -30.14
CA GLY A 22 -1.07 8.75 -30.22
C GLY A 22 0.14 8.97 -29.29
N ILE A 23 0.12 10.03 -28.47
CA ILE A 23 1.18 10.31 -27.51
C ILE A 23 0.88 9.51 -26.23
N SER A 24 1.63 8.44 -26.03
CA SER A 24 1.53 7.62 -24.81
C SER A 24 1.84 8.43 -23.55
N ASN A 25 0.98 8.33 -22.56
CA ASN A 25 1.21 8.93 -21.24
C ASN A 25 2.47 8.33 -20.61
N PRO A 26 3.42 9.14 -20.12
CA PRO A 26 4.60 8.63 -19.43
C PRO A 26 4.31 7.69 -18.25
N LEU A 27 3.17 7.85 -17.58
CA LEU A 27 2.73 6.98 -16.49
C LEU A 27 2.37 5.57 -16.99
N ASP A 28 1.82 5.43 -18.21
CA ASP A 28 1.53 4.12 -18.80
C ASP A 28 2.83 3.36 -19.04
N ARG A 29 3.88 4.04 -19.51
CA ARG A 29 5.21 3.44 -19.67
C ARG A 29 5.82 2.99 -18.34
N ALA A 30 5.63 3.77 -17.26
CA ALA A 30 6.09 3.39 -15.92
C ALA A 30 5.33 2.16 -15.41
N LEU A 31 4.02 2.08 -15.68
CA LEU A 31 3.20 0.92 -15.36
C LEU A 31 3.60 -0.31 -16.18
N ASP A 32 3.87 -0.18 -17.46
CA ASP A 32 4.31 -1.27 -18.33
C ASP A 32 5.68 -1.78 -17.90
N LEU A 33 6.60 -0.88 -17.54
CA LEU A 33 7.89 -1.27 -16.97
C LEU A 33 7.72 -2.06 -15.67
N HIS A 34 6.83 -1.60 -14.78
CA HIS A 34 6.51 -2.33 -13.56
C HIS A 34 5.91 -3.72 -13.85
N LYS A 35 4.98 -3.82 -14.80
CA LYS A 35 4.39 -5.11 -15.21
C LYS A 35 5.44 -6.05 -15.80
N ALA A 36 6.32 -5.55 -16.66
CA ALA A 36 7.35 -6.33 -17.31
C ALA A 36 8.43 -6.83 -16.35
N THR A 37 8.81 -6.03 -15.36
CA THR A 37 9.90 -6.34 -14.42
C THR A 37 9.41 -6.90 -13.08
N ASN A 38 8.12 -6.74 -12.76
CA ASN A 38 7.54 -6.98 -11.43
C ASN A 38 8.31 -6.26 -10.30
N ASP A 39 8.98 -5.14 -10.62
CA ASP A 39 9.82 -4.38 -9.71
C ASP A 39 9.06 -3.15 -9.19
N PRO A 40 8.74 -3.07 -7.89
CA PRO A 40 7.98 -1.95 -7.32
C PRO A 40 8.81 -0.68 -7.11
N ARG A 41 10.12 -0.68 -7.42
CA ARG A 41 11.01 0.46 -7.14
C ARG A 41 10.57 1.73 -7.84
N VAL A 42 10.13 1.63 -9.10
CA VAL A 42 9.65 2.80 -9.87
C VAL A 42 8.43 3.42 -9.21
N VAL A 43 7.44 2.60 -8.84
CA VAL A 43 6.21 3.08 -8.18
C VAL A 43 6.52 3.66 -6.80
N ARG A 44 7.39 2.99 -6.04
CA ARG A 44 7.84 3.49 -4.74
C ARG A 44 8.53 4.84 -4.85
N TRP A 45 9.45 4.99 -5.79
CA TRP A 45 10.14 6.25 -6.04
C TRP A 45 9.16 7.38 -6.40
N LEU A 46 8.18 7.14 -7.29
CA LEU A 46 7.16 8.13 -7.63
C LEU A 46 6.34 8.57 -6.41
N CYS A 47 5.94 7.63 -5.56
CA CYS A 47 5.24 7.94 -4.31
C CYS A 47 6.10 8.79 -3.38
N GLU A 48 7.38 8.45 -3.20
CA GLU A 48 8.31 9.20 -2.35
C GLU A 48 8.53 10.63 -2.87
N GLN A 49 8.71 10.82 -4.20
CA GLN A 49 8.83 12.16 -4.81
C GLN A 49 7.55 13.00 -4.65
N SER A 50 6.40 12.36 -4.54
CA SER A 50 5.10 13.01 -4.32
C SER A 50 4.80 13.25 -2.82
N GLY A 51 5.74 12.98 -1.92
CA GLY A 51 5.55 13.10 -0.47
C GLY A 51 4.69 11.99 0.14
N GLY A 52 4.44 10.90 -0.61
CA GLY A 52 3.66 9.75 -0.19
C GLY A 52 4.50 8.49 0.01
N PHE A 53 3.84 7.37 0.21
CA PHE A 53 4.48 6.07 0.32
C PHE A 53 3.68 5.01 -0.46
N PHE A 54 4.39 4.03 -0.99
CA PHE A 54 3.77 2.89 -1.67
C PHE A 54 3.47 1.78 -0.66
N VAL A 55 2.21 1.33 -0.64
CA VAL A 55 1.79 0.10 0.06
C VAL A 55 1.43 -0.94 -0.98
N LYS A 56 2.13 -2.06 -0.98
CA LYS A 56 1.74 -3.18 -1.84
C LYS A 56 0.42 -3.74 -1.32
N ASN A 57 -0.63 -3.66 -2.13
CA ASN A 57 -1.88 -4.32 -1.81
C ASN A 57 -1.58 -5.80 -1.56
N SER A 58 -1.86 -6.25 -0.35
CA SER A 58 -1.92 -7.70 -0.12
C SER A 58 -3.03 -8.19 -1.04
N ALA A 59 -2.71 -9.12 -1.95
CA ALA A 59 -3.75 -9.89 -2.59
C ALA A 59 -4.69 -10.33 -1.46
N PRO A 60 -6.03 -10.24 -1.62
CA PRO A 60 -6.92 -10.81 -0.63
C PRO A 60 -6.41 -12.23 -0.44
N THR A 61 -5.89 -12.51 0.74
CA THR A 61 -5.47 -13.87 1.06
C THR A 61 -6.77 -14.63 1.23
N LEU A 62 -7.34 -15.01 0.10
CA LEU A 62 -8.28 -16.11 0.05
C LEU A 62 -7.46 -17.36 0.40
N VAL A 63 -7.08 -17.47 1.66
CA VAL A 63 -6.57 -18.71 2.20
C VAL A 63 -7.77 -19.63 2.18
N ASP A 64 -7.86 -20.49 1.15
CA ASP A 64 -8.82 -21.58 1.00
C ASP A 64 -10.32 -21.18 0.99
N GLY A 65 -10.70 -20.08 0.32
CA GLY A 65 -12.11 -19.69 0.23
C GLY A 65 -12.78 -19.37 1.58
N LYS A 66 -12.01 -19.29 2.65
CA LYS A 66 -12.50 -18.94 3.99
C LYS A 66 -12.44 -17.44 4.15
N GLU A 67 -13.62 -16.85 4.36
CA GLU A 67 -13.78 -15.45 4.74
C GLU A 67 -12.81 -15.11 5.87
N GLN A 68 -11.96 -14.08 5.66
CA GLN A 68 -11.12 -13.58 6.76
C GLN A 68 -12.04 -13.05 7.86
N LYS A 69 -12.02 -13.71 9.00
CA LYS A 69 -12.77 -13.24 10.17
C LYS A 69 -12.21 -11.90 10.62
N LEU A 70 -13.05 -10.90 10.81
CA LEU A 70 -12.65 -9.55 11.20
C LEU A 70 -11.83 -9.54 12.51
N ALA A 71 -12.21 -10.36 13.50
CA ALA A 71 -11.49 -10.46 14.77
C ALA A 71 -10.01 -10.86 14.64
N PRO A 72 -9.62 -11.89 13.87
CA PRO A 72 -8.21 -12.18 13.60
C PRO A 72 -7.49 -11.07 12.85
N ALA A 73 -8.16 -10.39 11.92
CA ALA A 73 -7.56 -9.27 11.19
C ALA A 73 -7.28 -8.09 12.12
N THR A 74 -8.23 -7.73 12.99
CA THR A 74 -8.04 -6.71 14.03
C THR A 74 -6.89 -7.08 14.97
N SER A 75 -6.86 -8.31 15.48
CA SER A 75 -5.78 -8.79 16.35
C SER A 75 -4.41 -8.71 15.67
N LYS A 76 -4.35 -8.96 14.36
CA LYS A 76 -3.11 -8.83 13.58
C LYS A 76 -2.63 -7.39 13.52
N VAL A 77 -3.52 -6.41 13.28
CA VAL A 77 -3.17 -4.98 13.26
C VAL A 77 -2.66 -4.54 14.63
N VAL A 78 -3.37 -4.90 15.70
CA VAL A 78 -2.98 -4.58 17.09
C VAL A 78 -1.61 -5.18 17.42
N LYS A 79 -1.36 -6.43 17.05
CA LYS A 79 -0.07 -7.07 17.24
C LYS A 79 1.06 -6.35 16.51
N GLN A 80 0.86 -6.03 15.21
CA GLN A 80 1.89 -5.33 14.43
C GLN A 80 2.18 -3.93 14.96
N PHE A 81 1.17 -3.26 15.53
CA PHE A 81 1.36 -1.98 16.21
C PHE A 81 2.17 -2.14 17.50
N ALA A 82 1.88 -3.15 18.31
CA ALA A 82 2.64 -3.44 19.53
C ALA A 82 4.10 -3.81 19.21
N ASP A 83 4.34 -4.62 18.18
CA ASP A 83 5.68 -4.98 17.71
C ASP A 83 6.49 -3.73 17.29
N LEU A 84 5.85 -2.80 16.57
CA LEU A 84 6.48 -1.52 16.19
C LEU A 84 6.84 -0.70 17.43
N LEU A 85 5.93 -0.56 18.41
CA LEU A 85 6.18 0.20 19.63
C LEU A 85 7.30 -0.40 20.45
N SER A 86 7.36 -1.74 20.59
CA SER A 86 8.45 -2.44 21.26
C SER A 86 9.79 -2.16 20.60
N THR A 87 9.84 -2.26 19.26
CA THR A 87 11.06 -1.97 18.49
C THR A 87 11.54 -0.53 18.68
N VAL A 88 10.61 0.43 18.70
CA VAL A 88 10.95 1.85 18.95
C VAL A 88 11.44 2.05 20.38
N ALA A 89 10.78 1.44 21.37
CA ALA A 89 11.19 1.53 22.77
C ALA A 89 12.58 0.93 23.01
N GLU A 90 12.87 -0.22 22.42
CA GLU A 90 14.18 -0.86 22.48
C GLU A 90 15.27 0.03 21.85
N ALA A 91 15.01 0.57 20.66
CA ALA A 91 15.95 1.44 19.94
C ALA A 91 16.19 2.78 20.67
N ALA A 92 15.18 3.29 21.39
CA ALA A 92 15.29 4.55 22.13
C ALA A 92 15.92 4.38 23.54
N SER A 93 16.25 3.17 23.97
CA SER A 93 16.72 2.88 25.34
C SER A 93 18.01 3.60 25.71
N ASP A 94 18.90 3.84 24.76
CA ASP A 94 20.16 4.58 24.92
C ASP A 94 20.07 6.03 24.46
N SER A 95 18.86 6.55 24.15
CA SER A 95 18.57 7.89 23.65
C SER A 95 19.22 8.21 22.28
N LYS A 96 19.65 7.21 21.54
CA LYS A 96 20.22 7.35 20.19
C LYS A 96 19.71 6.23 19.31
N ILE A 97 19.22 6.60 18.12
CA ILE A 97 18.78 5.62 17.11
C ILE A 97 19.87 5.49 16.05
N ASN A 98 20.51 4.34 15.99
CA ASN A 98 21.51 4.05 14.98
C ASN A 98 20.87 3.65 13.63
N PRO A 99 21.63 3.65 12.52
CA PRO A 99 21.08 3.32 11.20
C PRO A 99 20.47 1.91 11.06
N LYS A 100 20.94 0.95 11.85
CA LYS A 100 20.39 -0.43 11.86
C LYS A 100 19.03 -0.46 12.54
N GLU A 101 18.91 0.22 13.67
CA GLU A 101 17.65 0.37 14.42
C GLU A 101 16.62 1.14 13.60
N ALA A 102 17.01 2.25 12.98
CA ALA A 102 16.14 3.01 12.08
C ALA A 102 15.61 2.13 10.94
N LYS A 103 16.47 1.26 10.37
CA LYS A 103 16.06 0.30 9.35
C LYS A 103 15.08 -0.74 9.91
N HIS A 104 15.31 -1.21 11.13
CA HIS A 104 14.41 -2.19 11.77
C HIS A 104 13.04 -1.56 12.07
N ILE A 105 13.01 -0.36 12.66
CA ILE A 105 11.77 0.42 12.85
C ILE A 105 11.01 0.58 11.52
N ARG A 106 11.73 0.91 10.43
CA ARG A 106 11.13 1.02 9.10
C ARG A 106 10.51 -0.30 8.64
N GLN A 107 11.14 -1.43 8.91
CA GLN A 107 10.62 -2.74 8.55
C GLN A 107 9.32 -3.08 9.32
N GLU A 108 9.26 -2.79 10.62
CA GLU A 108 8.05 -3.00 11.43
C GLU A 108 6.91 -2.06 10.97
N TRP A 109 7.24 -0.81 10.65
CA TRP A 109 6.28 0.11 10.04
C TRP A 109 5.71 -0.40 8.71
N GLU A 110 6.54 -1.01 7.84
CA GLU A 110 6.06 -1.60 6.58
C GLU A 110 5.14 -2.81 6.82
N LYS A 111 5.37 -3.58 7.86
CA LYS A 111 4.49 -4.70 8.26
C LYS A 111 3.13 -4.18 8.75
N LEU A 112 3.14 -3.14 9.60
CA LEU A 112 1.93 -2.50 10.11
C LEU A 112 1.09 -1.92 8.97
N LYS A 113 1.70 -1.17 8.06
CA LYS A 113 0.99 -0.61 6.89
C LYS A 113 0.28 -1.69 6.09
N ARG A 114 0.97 -2.81 5.80
CA ARG A 114 0.36 -3.93 5.06
C ARG A 114 -0.79 -4.58 5.82
N ALA A 115 -0.68 -4.71 7.13
CA ALA A 115 -1.75 -5.28 7.95
C ALA A 115 -2.96 -4.34 8.01
N ALA A 116 -2.72 -3.04 8.17
CA ALA A 116 -3.77 -2.03 8.21
C ALA A 116 -4.50 -1.91 6.87
N GLU A 117 -3.76 -1.87 5.75
CA GLU A 117 -4.34 -1.84 4.41
C GLU A 117 -5.18 -3.09 4.13
N GLY A 118 -4.68 -4.27 4.48
CA GLY A 118 -5.46 -5.51 4.34
C GLY A 118 -6.72 -5.51 5.19
N TYR A 119 -6.69 -4.88 6.37
CA TYR A 119 -7.84 -4.71 7.23
C TYR A 119 -8.89 -3.76 6.61
N VAL A 120 -8.46 -2.58 6.14
CA VAL A 120 -9.34 -1.59 5.48
C VAL A 120 -10.00 -2.20 4.27
N LYS A 121 -9.24 -2.89 3.43
CA LYS A 121 -9.77 -3.58 2.25
C LYS A 121 -10.81 -4.64 2.62
N CYS A 122 -10.59 -5.39 3.68
CA CYS A 122 -11.56 -6.35 4.21
C CYS A 122 -12.87 -5.65 4.65
N CYS A 123 -12.74 -4.44 5.20
CA CYS A 123 -13.88 -3.60 5.56
C CYS A 123 -14.65 -3.09 4.34
N GLU A 124 -13.95 -2.64 3.32
CA GLU A 124 -14.52 -2.13 2.05
C GLU A 124 -15.25 -3.22 1.27
N GLU A 125 -14.70 -4.43 1.24
CA GLU A 125 -15.29 -5.59 0.58
C GLU A 125 -16.52 -6.16 1.31
N GLY A 126 -16.88 -5.62 2.47
CA GLY A 126 -18.11 -5.96 3.18
C GLY A 126 -18.09 -7.34 3.86
N ASN A 127 -16.93 -7.88 4.21
CA ASN A 127 -16.78 -9.16 4.92
C ASN A 127 -17.30 -9.15 6.37
N PHE A 128 -18.22 -8.25 6.69
CA PHE A 128 -18.84 -8.08 8.02
C PHE A 128 -19.97 -9.07 8.34
N LYS A 129 -20.35 -9.96 7.43
CA LYS A 129 -21.51 -10.84 7.63
C LYS A 129 -21.42 -11.72 8.89
N GLN A 130 -20.23 -11.99 9.40
CA GLN A 130 -20.05 -12.78 10.62
C GLN A 130 -20.19 -11.93 11.91
N LEU A 131 -19.80 -10.66 11.91
CA LEU A 131 -19.95 -9.80 13.10
C LEU A 131 -21.41 -9.65 13.50
N ASN A 132 -22.33 -9.54 12.53
CA ASN A 132 -23.76 -9.43 12.77
C ASN A 132 -24.41 -10.72 13.28
N ARG A 133 -23.79 -11.88 13.09
CA ARG A 133 -24.28 -13.16 13.66
C ARG A 133 -23.87 -13.35 15.11
N ASP A 134 -22.67 -12.88 15.48
CA ASP A 134 -22.15 -13.03 16.84
C ASP A 134 -22.72 -11.98 17.80
N LEU A 135 -23.17 -10.82 17.27
CA LEU A 135 -23.88 -9.78 18.04
C LEU A 135 -25.39 -10.05 18.22
N LYS A 136 -25.96 -11.03 17.52
CA LYS A 136 -27.38 -11.42 17.63
C LYS A 136 -27.60 -12.70 18.46
N LYS A 137 -26.56 -13.20 19.10
CA LYS A 137 -26.65 -14.24 20.16
C LYS A 137 -26.45 -13.60 21.53
#